data_cb27c9016dfbed678f48c4381c2816ef
#
_entry.id   cb27c9016dfbed678f48c4381c2816ef
#
_cell.length_a   1.000
_cell.length_b   1.000
_cell.length_c   1.000
_cell.angle_alpha   90.00
_cell.angle_beta   90.00
_cell.angle_gamma   90.00
#
_symmetry.space_group_name_H-M   'P 1'
#
loop_
_entity.id
_entity.type
_entity.pdbx_description
1 polymer ?
#
loop_
_entity_poly.entity_id
_entity_poly.type
_entity_poly.pdbx_seq_one_letter_code
_entity_poly.pdbx_strand_id
1 'polypeptide(L)'
;FFSSRRRHTRCLSDWSSDVCSSDLVTEELYTRYPDLDESKLSPLRSGIVNMRALADIARELNLGQFMRIGKGEEITGGRDKNSLLADSLEALFGAIYLNHGFTDTARVILNLITPTIEVAKSQGAGLDGKTALQELAAARQISLPEYQISESGPDHDKSFVATAIVGGEAIATGSGKSKREAEQAAARTAFEILNARTT
;
A
#
# COMPACT_ATOMS: atom_id res chain seq x y z
N PHE A 1 10.66 -24.17 0.05
CA PHE A 1 11.36 -24.38 1.34
C PHE A 1 12.56 -23.44 1.43
N PHE A 2 12.35 -22.16 1.72
CA PHE A 2 13.45 -21.28 2.11
C PHE A 2 13.55 -21.30 3.63
N SER A 3 14.61 -21.93 4.13
CA SER A 3 14.91 -22.03 5.55
C SER A 3 14.99 -20.64 6.21
N SER A 4 14.26 -20.45 7.30
CA SER A 4 14.28 -19.26 8.16
C SER A 4 15.72 -18.80 8.52
N ARG A 5 16.68 -19.71 8.62
CA ARG A 5 18.10 -19.42 8.86
C ARG A 5 18.78 -18.61 7.75
N ARG A 6 18.41 -18.80 6.46
CA ARG A 6 19.02 -18.06 5.35
C ARG A 6 18.57 -16.60 5.30
N ARG A 7 17.37 -16.28 5.77
CA ARG A 7 16.86 -14.90 5.85
C ARG A 7 17.57 -14.10 6.94
N HIS A 8 17.78 -14.69 8.11
CA HIS A 8 18.56 -14.06 9.18
C HIS A 8 20.00 -13.73 8.75
N THR A 9 20.64 -14.60 7.97
CA THR A 9 21.99 -14.37 7.47
C THR A 9 22.06 -13.27 6.40
N ARG A 10 20.99 -13.09 5.62
CA ARG A 10 20.90 -12.03 4.63
C ARG A 10 20.73 -10.66 5.27
N CYS A 11 19.92 -10.55 6.30
CA CYS A 11 19.81 -9.34 7.12
C CYS A 11 21.12 -8.95 7.81
N LEU A 12 22.02 -9.91 8.05
CA LEU A 12 23.31 -9.66 8.70
C LEU A 12 24.42 -9.27 7.72
N SER A 13 24.34 -9.66 6.44
CA SER A 13 25.40 -9.45 5.46
C SER A 13 25.19 -8.24 4.54
N ASP A 14 23.95 -7.90 4.23
CA ASP A 14 23.58 -6.77 3.39
C ASP A 14 22.60 -5.88 4.15
N TRP A 15 23.11 -5.13 5.11
CA TRP A 15 22.30 -4.17 5.84
C TRP A 15 21.86 -3.03 4.91
N SER A 16 20.71 -3.18 4.28
CA SER A 16 19.87 -2.06 3.92
C SER A 16 18.58 -2.17 4.77
N SER A 17 18.21 -1.11 5.43
CA SER A 17 17.00 -1.02 6.26
C SER A 17 15.74 -1.44 5.51
N ASP A 18 15.68 -1.15 4.23
CA ASP A 18 14.63 -1.55 3.28
C ASP A 18 14.39 -3.06 3.23
N VAL A 19 15.47 -3.85 3.33
CA VAL A 19 15.38 -5.32 3.23
C VAL A 19 14.69 -5.91 4.46
N CYS A 20 14.94 -5.38 5.66
CA CYS A 20 14.35 -5.93 6.88
C CYS A 20 12.85 -5.67 6.99
N SER A 21 12.37 -4.47 6.72
CA SER A 21 10.94 -4.14 6.78
C SER A 21 10.16 -4.86 5.67
N SER A 22 10.71 -4.88 4.46
CA SER A 22 10.11 -5.55 3.31
C SER A 22 10.03 -7.07 3.46
N ASP A 23 11.09 -7.72 3.97
CA ASP A 23 11.12 -9.16 4.15
C ASP A 23 10.19 -9.62 5.30
N LEU A 24 10.14 -8.87 6.40
CA LEU A 24 9.22 -9.13 7.51
C LEU A 24 7.75 -9.01 7.09
N VAL A 25 7.43 -7.95 6.35
CA VAL A 25 6.06 -7.78 5.82
C VAL A 25 5.72 -8.87 4.82
N THR A 26 6.66 -9.30 3.99
CA THR A 26 6.45 -10.41 3.06
C THR A 26 6.12 -11.70 3.81
N GLU A 27 6.87 -12.02 4.88
CA GLU A 27 6.63 -13.21 5.69
C GLU A 27 5.28 -13.15 6.40
N GLU A 28 4.93 -12.00 6.96
CA GLU A 28 3.64 -11.78 7.60
C GLU A 28 2.48 -11.92 6.62
N LEU A 29 2.57 -11.30 5.44
CA LEU A 29 1.54 -11.40 4.41
C LEU A 29 1.36 -12.83 3.90
N TYR A 30 2.47 -13.55 3.70
CA TYR A 30 2.44 -14.95 3.27
C TYR A 30 1.80 -15.86 4.32
N THR A 31 2.07 -15.59 5.60
CA THR A 31 1.51 -16.36 6.72
C THR A 31 0.03 -16.05 6.92
N ARG A 32 -0.35 -14.77 6.81
CA ARG A 32 -1.71 -14.29 7.07
C ARG A 32 -2.68 -14.56 5.93
N TYR A 33 -2.16 -14.65 4.69
CA TYR A 33 -2.96 -14.83 3.48
C TYR A 33 -2.43 -16.00 2.63
N PRO A 34 -2.52 -17.26 3.12
CA PRO A 34 -1.97 -18.42 2.43
C PRO A 34 -2.66 -18.72 1.09
N ASP A 35 -3.89 -18.24 0.90
CA ASP A 35 -4.69 -18.43 -0.31
C ASP A 35 -4.38 -17.41 -1.42
N LEU A 36 -3.57 -16.37 -1.11
CA LEU A 36 -3.17 -15.39 -2.11
C LEU A 36 -1.89 -15.82 -2.81
N ASP A 37 -1.91 -15.78 -4.12
CA ASP A 37 -0.72 -16.01 -4.94
C ASP A 37 0.25 -14.80 -4.91
N GLU A 38 1.47 -15.00 -5.43
CA GLU A 38 2.51 -13.97 -5.46
C GLU A 38 2.07 -12.74 -6.27
N SER A 39 1.26 -12.91 -7.31
CA SER A 39 0.78 -11.81 -8.15
C SER A 39 -0.09 -10.81 -7.36
N LYS A 40 -0.73 -11.26 -6.29
CA LYS A 40 -1.56 -10.47 -5.37
C LYS A 40 -0.77 -10.00 -4.14
N LEU A 41 0.11 -10.85 -3.61
CA LEU A 41 0.93 -10.51 -2.45
C LEU A 41 1.97 -9.42 -2.74
N SER A 42 2.59 -9.42 -3.92
CA SER A 42 3.61 -8.44 -4.29
C SER A 42 3.07 -7.00 -4.39
N PRO A 43 1.94 -6.72 -5.08
CA PRO A 43 1.31 -5.40 -5.04
C PRO A 43 0.84 -4.99 -3.63
N LEU A 44 0.31 -5.93 -2.84
CA LEU A 44 -0.10 -5.67 -1.47
C LEU A 44 1.09 -5.23 -0.61
N ARG A 45 2.21 -5.95 -0.66
CA ARG A 45 3.46 -5.57 -0.01
C ARG A 45 3.92 -4.18 -0.43
N SER A 46 3.95 -3.91 -1.74
CA SER A 46 4.36 -2.60 -2.27
C SER A 46 3.44 -1.46 -1.83
N GLY A 47 2.17 -1.74 -1.60
CA GLY A 47 1.21 -0.78 -1.03
C GLY A 47 1.46 -0.47 0.45
N ILE A 48 1.99 -1.45 1.20
CA ILE A 48 2.22 -1.35 2.65
C ILE A 48 3.62 -0.80 2.97
N VAL A 49 4.64 -1.27 2.25
CA VAL A 49 6.04 -0.88 2.46
C VAL A 49 6.50 -0.02 1.28
N ASN A 50 6.13 1.25 1.33
CA ASN A 50 6.61 2.26 0.38
C ASN A 50 6.90 3.55 1.15
N MET A 51 7.66 4.44 0.51
CA MET A 51 8.08 5.73 1.11
C MET A 51 6.91 6.49 1.76
N ARG A 52 5.73 6.53 1.12
CA ARG A 52 4.58 7.27 1.62
C ARG A 52 4.00 6.61 2.88
N ALA A 53 3.79 5.30 2.85
CA ALA A 53 3.26 4.55 3.99
C ALA A 53 4.19 4.61 5.19
N LEU A 54 5.51 4.47 4.99
CA LEU A 54 6.51 4.61 6.06
C LEU A 54 6.55 6.04 6.60
N ALA A 55 6.43 7.06 5.74
CA ALA A 55 6.36 8.45 6.18
C ALA A 55 5.09 8.73 7.00
N ASP A 56 3.95 8.13 6.65
CA ASP A 56 2.71 8.30 7.41
C ASP A 56 2.85 7.68 8.81
N ILE A 57 3.44 6.50 8.94
CA ILE A 57 3.79 5.89 10.24
C ILE A 57 4.75 6.80 11.03
N ALA A 58 5.78 7.36 10.37
CA ALA A 58 6.71 8.28 11.02
C ALA A 58 6.03 9.55 11.54
N ARG A 59 4.98 10.06 10.84
CA ARG A 59 4.15 11.17 11.29
C ARG A 59 3.33 10.81 12.53
N GLU A 60 2.69 9.65 12.54
CA GLU A 60 1.94 9.15 13.70
C GLU A 60 2.83 9.05 14.94
N LEU A 61 4.11 8.65 14.75
CA LEU A 61 5.12 8.63 15.82
C LEU A 61 5.70 10.02 16.14
N ASN A 62 5.31 11.06 15.42
CA ASN A 62 5.90 12.41 15.52
C ASN A 62 7.44 12.43 15.34
N LEU A 63 7.97 11.53 14.54
CA LEU A 63 9.41 11.31 14.39
C LEU A 63 10.13 12.58 13.89
N GLY A 64 9.50 13.38 13.04
CA GLY A 64 10.06 14.61 12.48
C GLY A 64 10.55 15.61 13.51
N GLN A 65 9.93 15.70 14.69
CA GLN A 65 10.34 16.62 15.75
C GLN A 65 11.69 16.23 16.40
N PHE A 66 12.07 14.95 16.33
CA PHE A 66 13.31 14.45 16.89
C PHE A 66 14.47 14.46 15.87
N MET A 67 14.19 14.73 14.60
CA MET A 67 15.20 14.78 13.55
C MET A 67 16.11 16.00 13.71
N ARG A 68 17.43 15.77 13.56
CA ARG A 68 18.42 16.84 13.44
C ARG A 68 18.70 17.10 11.97
N ILE A 69 18.12 18.16 11.43
CA ILE A 69 18.27 18.55 10.02
C ILE A 69 19.01 19.89 9.89
N GLY A 70 19.58 20.13 8.72
CA GLY A 70 20.24 21.38 8.42
C GLY A 70 19.26 22.55 8.26
N LYS A 71 19.74 23.78 8.48
CA LYS A 71 18.90 25.01 8.38
C LYS A 71 18.18 25.13 7.03
N GLY A 72 18.85 24.79 5.93
CA GLY A 72 18.24 24.84 4.59
C GLY A 72 17.08 23.86 4.46
N GLU A 73 17.21 22.66 4.99
CA GLU A 73 16.19 21.64 4.97
C GLU A 73 15.01 22.00 5.90
N GLU A 74 15.30 22.63 7.02
CA GLU A 74 14.29 23.15 7.96
C GLU A 74 13.38 24.19 7.28
N ILE A 75 13.97 25.14 6.54
CA ILE A 75 13.24 26.20 5.83
C ILE A 75 12.29 25.62 4.76
N THR A 76 12.67 24.51 4.13
CA THR A 76 11.87 23.85 3.09
C THR A 76 10.88 22.81 3.63
N GLY A 77 10.67 22.79 4.96
CA GLY A 77 9.73 21.85 5.59
C GLY A 77 10.25 20.42 5.67
N GLY A 78 11.56 20.24 5.75
CA GLY A 78 12.23 18.92 5.72
C GLY A 78 11.74 17.95 6.78
N ARG A 79 11.26 18.45 7.94
CA ARG A 79 10.71 17.60 9.01
C ARG A 79 9.47 16.83 8.62
N ASP A 80 8.77 17.25 7.55
CA ASP A 80 7.55 16.60 7.04
C ASP A 80 7.72 16.03 5.62
N LYS A 81 8.94 16.02 5.08
CA LYS A 81 9.21 15.38 3.79
C LYS A 81 9.13 13.87 3.89
N ASN A 82 8.37 13.25 2.97
CA ASN A 82 8.17 11.80 2.95
C ASN A 82 9.50 11.02 2.92
N SER A 83 10.47 11.44 2.11
CA SER A 83 11.74 10.75 2.02
C SER A 83 12.50 10.76 3.35
N LEU A 84 12.60 11.93 3.99
CA LEU A 84 13.33 12.06 5.25
C LEU A 84 12.66 11.32 6.40
N LEU A 85 11.32 11.34 6.43
CA LEU A 85 10.54 10.61 7.43
C LEU A 85 10.67 9.11 7.26
N ALA A 86 10.54 8.60 6.03
CA ALA A 86 10.69 7.18 5.72
C ALA A 86 12.09 6.69 6.07
N ASP A 87 13.14 7.35 5.58
CA ASP A 87 14.53 7.00 5.86
C ASP A 87 14.84 7.02 7.36
N SER A 88 14.27 7.99 8.09
CA SER A 88 14.45 8.08 9.55
C SER A 88 13.77 6.95 10.31
N LEU A 89 12.59 6.52 9.84
CA LEU A 89 11.89 5.37 10.42
C LEU A 89 12.66 4.07 10.19
N GLU A 90 13.19 3.90 8.99
CA GLU A 90 14.04 2.75 8.68
C GLU A 90 15.31 2.73 9.49
N ALA A 91 15.98 3.89 9.64
CA ALA A 91 17.13 4.01 10.50
C ALA A 91 16.82 3.66 11.97
N LEU A 92 15.60 4.02 12.44
CA LEU A 92 15.12 3.63 13.77
C LEU A 92 14.95 2.12 13.90
N PHE A 93 14.36 1.46 12.90
CA PHE A 93 14.27 -0.01 12.87
C PHE A 93 15.64 -0.65 12.90
N GLY A 94 16.61 -0.06 12.17
CA GLY A 94 18.00 -0.46 12.22
C GLY A 94 18.62 -0.36 13.60
N ALA A 95 18.40 0.74 14.26
CA ALA A 95 18.92 0.96 15.62
C ALA A 95 18.32 -0.03 16.62
N ILE A 96 17.02 -0.33 16.51
CA ILE A 96 16.36 -1.34 17.35
C ILE A 96 16.97 -2.71 17.10
N TYR A 97 17.17 -3.07 15.84
CA TYR A 97 17.77 -4.36 15.48
C TYR A 97 19.18 -4.54 16.08
N LEU A 98 20.02 -3.54 15.96
CA LEU A 98 21.39 -3.59 16.48
C LEU A 98 21.45 -3.73 18.01
N ASN A 99 20.47 -3.21 18.72
CA ASN A 99 20.44 -3.23 20.18
C ASN A 99 19.64 -4.39 20.78
N HIS A 100 18.58 -4.84 20.11
CA HIS A 100 17.61 -5.79 20.65
C HIS A 100 17.45 -7.06 19.80
N GLY A 101 18.08 -7.11 18.62
CA GLY A 101 18.04 -8.26 17.73
C GLY A 101 16.74 -8.36 16.93
N PHE A 102 16.64 -9.45 16.14
CA PHE A 102 15.59 -9.65 15.15
C PHE A 102 14.18 -9.74 15.75
N THR A 103 14.01 -10.54 16.81
CA THR A 103 12.68 -10.83 17.36
C THR A 103 11.96 -9.58 17.86
N ASP A 104 12.68 -8.72 18.60
CA ASP A 104 12.09 -7.50 19.12
C ASP A 104 11.85 -6.47 18.01
N THR A 105 12.75 -6.38 17.03
CA THR A 105 12.56 -5.52 15.85
C THR A 105 11.35 -5.97 15.03
N ALA A 106 11.21 -7.25 14.76
CA ALA A 106 10.07 -7.80 14.04
C ALA A 106 8.74 -7.45 14.73
N ARG A 107 8.69 -7.62 16.06
CA ARG A 107 7.52 -7.27 16.86
C ARG A 107 7.16 -5.77 16.73
N VAL A 108 8.16 -4.89 16.80
CA VAL A 108 7.93 -3.44 16.66
C VAL A 108 7.43 -3.09 15.26
N ILE A 109 8.11 -3.58 14.22
CA ILE A 109 7.73 -3.32 12.83
C ILE A 109 6.31 -3.82 12.56
N LEU A 110 6.00 -5.06 12.91
CA LEU A 110 4.67 -5.65 12.67
C LEU A 110 3.57 -4.92 13.43
N ASN A 111 3.81 -4.48 14.66
CA ASN A 111 2.84 -3.69 15.41
C ASN A 111 2.52 -2.35 14.71
N LEU A 112 3.52 -1.69 14.15
CA LEU A 112 3.34 -0.42 13.45
C LEU A 112 2.68 -0.57 12.08
N ILE A 113 2.98 -1.65 11.37
CA ILE A 113 2.51 -1.87 10.00
C ILE A 113 1.17 -2.61 9.93
N THR A 114 0.80 -3.39 10.95
CA THR A 114 -0.46 -4.15 10.96
C THR A 114 -1.71 -3.30 10.66
N PRO A 115 -1.90 -2.09 11.22
CA PRO A 115 -3.03 -1.25 10.85
C PRO A 115 -3.06 -0.91 9.35
N THR A 116 -1.89 -0.64 8.75
CA THR A 116 -1.76 -0.38 7.32
C THR A 116 -2.11 -1.60 6.47
N ILE A 117 -1.77 -2.82 6.93
CA ILE A 117 -2.15 -4.08 6.27
C ILE A 117 -3.67 -4.21 6.21
N GLU A 118 -4.37 -3.97 7.31
CA GLU A 118 -5.84 -4.09 7.37
C GLU A 118 -6.52 -3.04 6.48
N VAL A 119 -6.03 -1.80 6.49
CA VAL A 119 -6.52 -0.74 5.60
C VAL A 119 -6.26 -1.09 4.14
N ALA A 120 -5.05 -1.52 3.81
CA ALA A 120 -4.68 -1.91 2.46
C ALA A 120 -5.58 -3.04 1.93
N LYS A 121 -5.85 -4.05 2.76
CA LYS A 121 -6.77 -5.15 2.44
C LYS A 121 -8.20 -4.64 2.22
N SER A 122 -8.72 -3.82 3.12
CA SER A 122 -10.08 -3.29 3.02
C SER A 122 -10.26 -2.40 1.79
N GLN A 123 -9.20 -1.73 1.35
CA GLN A 123 -9.19 -0.90 0.14
C GLN A 123 -8.89 -1.70 -1.14
N GLY A 124 -8.77 -3.03 -1.06
CA GLY A 124 -8.42 -3.87 -2.20
C GLY A 124 -7.00 -3.63 -2.71
N ALA A 125 -6.09 -3.14 -1.85
CA ALA A 125 -4.67 -3.03 -2.18
C ALA A 125 -4.11 -4.44 -2.38
N GLY A 126 -3.53 -4.68 -3.55
CA GLY A 126 -3.13 -6.03 -4.03
C GLY A 126 -4.07 -6.57 -5.09
N LEU A 127 -5.29 -6.03 -5.18
CA LEU A 127 -6.12 -6.16 -6.36
C LEU A 127 -6.20 -4.77 -6.99
N ASP A 128 -5.66 -4.61 -8.18
CA ASP A 128 -6.06 -3.53 -9.07
C ASP A 128 -7.60 -3.53 -9.04
N GLY A 129 -8.23 -2.42 -8.63
CA GLY A 129 -9.68 -2.36 -8.46
C GLY A 129 -10.43 -2.89 -9.70
N LYS A 130 -9.84 -2.69 -10.89
CA LYS A 130 -10.33 -3.24 -12.15
C LYS A 130 -10.25 -4.77 -12.18
N THR A 131 -9.11 -5.33 -11.76
CA THR A 131 -8.91 -6.78 -11.71
C THR A 131 -9.86 -7.43 -10.72
N ALA A 132 -10.01 -6.86 -9.53
CA ALA A 132 -10.95 -7.36 -8.53
C ALA A 132 -12.40 -7.36 -9.04
N LEU A 133 -12.81 -6.27 -9.70
CA LEU A 133 -14.14 -6.16 -10.28
C LEU A 133 -14.35 -7.14 -11.45
N GLN A 134 -13.32 -7.37 -12.27
CA GLN A 134 -13.35 -8.35 -13.36
C GLN A 134 -13.48 -9.78 -12.82
N GLU A 135 -12.69 -10.14 -11.79
CA GLU A 135 -12.77 -11.45 -11.14
C GLU A 135 -14.15 -11.69 -10.51
N LEU A 136 -14.70 -10.67 -9.84
CA LEU A 136 -16.04 -10.74 -9.26
C LEU A 136 -17.12 -10.90 -10.33
N ALA A 137 -17.04 -10.14 -11.43
CA ALA A 137 -17.96 -10.24 -12.55
C ALA A 137 -17.88 -11.63 -13.21
N ALA A 138 -16.68 -12.14 -13.42
CA ALA A 138 -16.47 -13.49 -13.96
C ALA A 138 -17.03 -14.58 -13.04
N ALA A 139 -16.78 -14.50 -11.73
CA ALA A 139 -17.30 -15.44 -10.74
C ALA A 139 -18.83 -15.46 -10.70
N ARG A 140 -19.48 -14.35 -11.02
CA ARG A 140 -20.94 -14.21 -11.07
C ARG A 140 -21.53 -14.41 -12.45
N GLN A 141 -20.71 -14.75 -13.45
CA GLN A 141 -21.12 -14.92 -14.84
C GLN A 141 -21.81 -13.66 -15.42
N ILE A 142 -21.36 -12.48 -14.98
CA ILE A 142 -21.81 -11.18 -15.49
C ILE A 142 -20.80 -10.73 -16.56
N SER A 143 -21.22 -9.87 -17.50
CA SER A 143 -20.32 -9.29 -18.51
C SER A 143 -19.17 -8.54 -17.88
N LEU A 144 -18.02 -8.50 -18.59
CA LEU A 144 -16.84 -7.75 -18.13
C LEU A 144 -17.21 -6.29 -17.90
N PRO A 145 -16.60 -5.67 -16.85
CA PRO A 145 -16.82 -4.26 -16.54
C PRO A 145 -16.39 -3.35 -17.69
N GLU A 146 -17.21 -2.37 -18.03
CA GLU A 146 -16.93 -1.29 -18.94
C GLU A 146 -16.81 0.04 -18.19
N TYR A 147 -16.06 1.01 -18.75
CA TYR A 147 -15.85 2.30 -18.12
C TYR A 147 -16.18 3.44 -19.08
N GLN A 148 -17.12 4.28 -18.70
CA GLN A 148 -17.39 5.53 -19.38
C GLN A 148 -16.65 6.66 -18.67
N ILE A 149 -15.83 7.43 -19.42
CA ILE A 149 -14.98 8.49 -18.86
C ILE A 149 -15.48 9.83 -19.37
N SER A 150 -15.64 10.77 -18.44
CA SER A 150 -15.82 12.18 -18.71
C SER A 150 -14.63 12.98 -18.18
N GLU A 151 -14.25 14.04 -18.86
CA GLU A 151 -13.18 14.94 -18.44
C GLU A 151 -13.73 16.36 -18.28
N SER A 152 -13.19 17.09 -17.29
CA SER A 152 -13.54 18.48 -17.01
C SER A 152 -12.33 19.24 -16.49
N GLY A 153 -12.38 20.57 -16.61
CA GLY A 153 -11.30 21.46 -16.19
C GLY A 153 -10.37 21.89 -17.32
N PRO A 154 -9.54 22.91 -17.09
CA PRO A 154 -8.56 23.41 -18.05
C PRO A 154 -7.42 22.40 -18.24
N ASP A 155 -6.69 22.51 -19.35
CA ASP A 155 -5.64 21.55 -19.72
C ASP A 155 -4.54 21.32 -18.66
N HIS A 156 -4.28 22.33 -17.82
CA HIS A 156 -3.28 22.27 -16.77
C HIS A 156 -3.82 21.72 -15.42
N ASP A 157 -5.14 21.54 -15.29
CA ASP A 157 -5.78 20.96 -14.10
C ASP A 157 -7.03 20.16 -14.48
N LYS A 158 -6.83 19.17 -15.36
CA LYS A 158 -7.89 18.24 -15.76
C LYS A 158 -8.27 17.31 -14.62
N SER A 159 -9.56 17.13 -14.46
CA SER A 159 -10.14 16.08 -13.63
C SER A 159 -10.92 15.10 -14.49
N PHE A 160 -10.84 13.84 -14.12
CA PHE A 160 -11.50 12.74 -14.80
C PHE A 160 -12.51 12.10 -13.87
N VAL A 161 -13.67 11.78 -14.43
CA VAL A 161 -14.70 10.98 -13.74
C VAL A 161 -14.97 9.75 -14.61
N ALA A 162 -14.88 8.57 -14.01
CA ALA A 162 -15.21 7.32 -14.66
C ALA A 162 -16.46 6.71 -14.02
N THR A 163 -17.32 6.14 -14.84
CA THR A 163 -18.47 5.35 -14.41
C THR A 163 -18.22 3.89 -14.74
N ALA A 164 -18.23 3.01 -13.74
CA ALA A 164 -18.12 1.57 -13.92
C ALA A 164 -19.49 0.99 -14.23
N ILE A 165 -19.60 0.29 -15.36
CA ILE A 165 -20.81 -0.38 -15.85
C ILE A 165 -20.56 -1.89 -15.79
N VAL A 166 -21.42 -2.61 -15.10
CA VAL A 166 -21.32 -4.07 -14.96
C VAL A 166 -22.69 -4.67 -15.25
N GLY A 167 -22.75 -5.64 -16.17
CA GLY A 167 -24.03 -6.23 -16.60
C GLY A 167 -24.96 -5.25 -17.31
N GLY A 168 -24.42 -4.16 -17.89
CA GLY A 168 -25.21 -3.10 -18.52
C GLY A 168 -25.77 -2.06 -17.54
N GLU A 169 -25.55 -2.21 -16.23
CA GLU A 169 -25.96 -1.26 -15.19
C GLU A 169 -24.77 -0.39 -14.74
N ALA A 170 -24.98 0.92 -14.61
CA ALA A 170 -24.01 1.83 -14.01
C ALA A 170 -24.00 1.61 -12.49
N ILE A 171 -22.93 1.02 -11.97
CA ILE A 171 -22.84 0.60 -10.56
C ILE A 171 -22.22 1.71 -9.69
N ALA A 172 -21.15 2.35 -10.15
CA ALA A 172 -20.44 3.34 -9.36
C ALA A 172 -19.69 4.35 -10.23
N THR A 173 -19.34 5.49 -9.63
CA THR A 173 -18.49 6.50 -10.23
C THR A 173 -17.24 6.70 -9.39
N GLY A 174 -16.14 7.07 -10.04
CA GLY A 174 -14.90 7.43 -9.39
C GLY A 174 -14.24 8.62 -10.06
N SER A 175 -13.48 9.41 -9.33
CA SER A 175 -12.76 10.56 -9.85
C SER A 175 -11.26 10.45 -9.60
N GLY A 176 -10.46 11.12 -10.44
CA GLY A 176 -9.01 11.14 -10.32
C GLY A 176 -8.38 12.23 -11.19
N LYS A 177 -7.08 12.44 -11.00
CA LYS A 177 -6.27 13.35 -11.83
C LYS A 177 -5.83 12.74 -13.17
N SER A 178 -6.09 11.46 -13.37
CA SER A 178 -5.88 10.74 -14.62
C SER A 178 -7.06 9.81 -14.90
N LYS A 179 -7.24 9.43 -16.18
CA LYS A 179 -8.25 8.43 -16.58
C LYS A 179 -8.10 7.14 -15.77
N ARG A 180 -6.84 6.68 -15.61
CA ARG A 180 -6.52 5.47 -14.85
C ARG A 180 -6.93 5.56 -13.39
N GLU A 181 -6.67 6.69 -12.72
CA GLU A 181 -7.09 6.89 -11.33
C GLU A 181 -8.61 6.91 -11.18
N ALA A 182 -9.31 7.60 -12.08
CA ALA A 182 -10.77 7.65 -12.07
C ALA A 182 -11.39 6.27 -12.28
N GLU A 183 -10.88 5.49 -13.25
CA GLU A 183 -11.34 4.11 -13.49
C GLU A 183 -11.07 3.19 -12.31
N GLN A 184 -9.90 3.30 -11.68
CA GLN A 184 -9.55 2.53 -10.48
C GLN A 184 -10.47 2.85 -9.31
N ALA A 185 -10.76 4.14 -9.09
CA ALA A 185 -11.68 4.57 -8.05
C ALA A 185 -13.11 4.04 -8.31
N ALA A 186 -13.61 4.18 -9.54
CA ALA A 186 -14.90 3.65 -9.93
C ALA A 186 -15.00 2.12 -9.75
N ALA A 187 -13.95 1.40 -10.15
CA ALA A 187 -13.89 -0.04 -10.03
C ALA A 187 -13.93 -0.52 -8.57
N ARG A 188 -13.19 0.14 -7.67
CA ARG A 188 -13.21 -0.19 -6.23
C ARG A 188 -14.59 -0.03 -5.64
N THR A 189 -15.22 1.13 -5.86
CA THR A 189 -16.57 1.40 -5.36
C THR A 189 -17.59 0.42 -5.93
N ALA A 190 -17.49 0.08 -7.23
CA ALA A 190 -18.36 -0.90 -7.85
C ALA A 190 -18.17 -2.31 -7.26
N PHE A 191 -16.93 -2.70 -6.98
CA PHE A 191 -16.61 -3.97 -6.32
C PHE A 191 -17.25 -4.05 -4.92
N GLU A 192 -17.11 -2.99 -4.10
CA GLU A 192 -17.69 -2.93 -2.76
C GLU A 192 -19.22 -3.04 -2.79
N ILE A 193 -19.88 -2.28 -3.70
CA ILE A 193 -21.33 -2.31 -3.86
C ILE A 193 -21.80 -3.70 -4.29
N LEU A 194 -21.16 -4.28 -5.30
CA LEU A 194 -21.54 -5.60 -5.77
C LEU A 194 -21.28 -6.67 -4.71
N ASN A 195 -20.15 -6.60 -4.01
CA ASN A 195 -19.82 -7.57 -2.97
C ASN A 195 -20.82 -7.53 -1.81
N ALA A 196 -21.29 -6.33 -1.42
CA ALA A 196 -22.31 -6.16 -0.38
C ALA A 196 -23.72 -6.66 -0.79
N ARG A 197 -24.04 -6.69 -2.08
CA ARG A 197 -25.35 -7.22 -2.57
C ARG A 197 -25.50 -8.76 -2.46
N THR A 198 -24.47 -9.45 -1.93
CA THR A 198 -24.46 -10.93 -1.85
C THR A 198 -24.72 -11.44 -0.42
N THR A 199 -24.88 -10.53 0.54
CA THR A 199 -25.26 -10.83 1.93
C THR A 199 -26.74 -10.56 2.12
#